data_79e085da303a3ee0e03c58179e8bf50d
#
_entry.id   79e085da303a3ee0e03c58179e8bf50d
#
_cell.length_a   1.000
_cell.length_b   1.000
_cell.length_c   1.000
_cell.angle_alpha   90.00
_cell.angle_beta   90.00
_cell.angle_gamma   90.00
#
_symmetry.space_group_name_H-M   'P 1'
#
loop_
_entity.id
_entity.type
_entity.pdbx_description
1 polymer ?
#
loop_
_entity_poly.entity_id
_entity_poly.type
_entity_poly.pdbx_seq_one_letter_code
_entity_poly.pdbx_strand_id
1 'polypeptide(L)'
;MQQRAGLLFLSKNTKRILLILEDAKWTVPTFVRNNSLLQDAEPLLNNFSVGKILPIELYLSEDRGFEYGTYICLVDDEFLTTSAATICWAALNHLPKQLHTGLKNTLSNTIIRTKIETILELENVKLTTI
;
A
#
# COMPACT_ATOMS: atom_id res chain seq x y z
N MET A 1 -0.34 -22.78 5.81
CA MET A 1 -0.15 -21.79 4.73
C MET A 1 0.47 -20.54 5.32
N GLN A 2 1.57 -20.08 4.76
CA GLN A 2 2.21 -18.85 5.21
C GLN A 2 1.45 -17.64 4.65
N GLN A 3 1.21 -16.65 5.51
CA GLN A 3 0.53 -15.42 5.12
C GLN A 3 1.52 -14.26 5.05
N ARG A 4 1.43 -13.48 4.01
CA ARG A 4 2.18 -12.24 3.84
C ARG A 4 1.23 -11.10 3.51
N ALA A 5 1.67 -9.89 3.78
CA ALA A 5 0.88 -8.70 3.47
C ALA A 5 1.75 -7.62 2.87
N GLY A 6 1.16 -6.80 2.03
CA GLY A 6 1.76 -5.58 1.51
C GLY A 6 1.03 -4.36 2.02
N LEU A 7 1.76 -3.28 2.28
CA LEU A 7 1.17 -1.99 2.64
C LEU A 7 1.30 -1.03 1.46
N LEU A 8 0.16 -0.60 0.97
CA LEU A 8 0.09 0.41 -0.07
C LEU A 8 -0.12 1.77 0.61
N PHE A 9 0.99 2.50 0.81
CA PHE A 9 0.91 3.86 1.36
C PHE A 9 0.37 4.79 0.29
N LEU A 10 -0.70 5.49 0.63
CA LEU A 10 -1.41 6.37 -0.29
C LEU A 10 -1.46 7.78 0.31
N SER A 11 -0.89 8.76 -0.39
CA SER A 11 -0.91 10.15 0.04
C SER A 11 -2.25 10.79 -0.32
N LYS A 12 -2.93 11.38 0.66
CA LYS A 12 -4.18 12.11 0.43
C LYS A 12 -3.95 13.36 -0.42
N ASN A 13 -2.87 14.07 -0.18
CA ASN A 13 -2.60 15.34 -0.85
C ASN A 13 -2.19 15.17 -2.31
N THR A 14 -1.35 14.18 -2.61
CA THR A 14 -0.82 14.00 -3.97
C THR A 14 -1.52 12.90 -4.74
N LYS A 15 -2.25 12.03 -4.04
CA LYS A 15 -2.91 10.83 -4.60
C LYS A 15 -1.92 9.86 -5.24
N ARG A 16 -0.66 9.90 -4.78
CA ARG A 16 0.40 8.99 -5.25
C ARG A 16 0.65 7.90 -4.22
N ILE A 17 1.17 6.78 -4.70
CA ILE A 17 1.51 5.62 -3.87
C ILE A 17 3.01 5.48 -3.71
N LEU A 18 3.43 4.96 -2.55
CA LEU A 18 4.83 4.68 -2.27
C LEU A 18 5.24 3.34 -2.87
N LEU A 19 6.32 3.36 -3.62
CA LEU A 19 6.95 2.14 -4.13
C LEU A 19 8.38 2.06 -3.62
N ILE A 20 8.83 0.83 -3.37
CA ILE A 20 10.21 0.54 -3.01
C ILE A 20 10.86 -0.31 -4.09
N LEU A 21 12.15 -0.17 -4.27
CA LEU A 21 12.90 -0.94 -5.24
C LEU A 21 13.48 -2.20 -4.59
N GLU A 22 13.06 -3.36 -5.05
CA GLU A 22 13.56 -4.66 -4.61
C GLU A 22 13.82 -5.55 -5.83
N ASP A 23 15.00 -6.16 -5.89
CA ASP A 23 15.38 -7.05 -6.98
C ASP A 23 15.13 -6.43 -8.36
N ALA A 24 15.52 -5.16 -8.51
CA ALA A 24 15.38 -4.37 -9.73
C ALA A 24 13.92 -4.14 -10.17
N LYS A 25 12.95 -4.35 -9.28
CA LYS A 25 11.53 -4.11 -9.56
C LYS A 25 10.91 -3.24 -8.46
N TRP A 26 9.99 -2.39 -8.87
CA TRP A 26 9.23 -1.55 -7.95
C TRP A 26 8.05 -2.34 -7.38
N THR A 27 7.90 -2.30 -6.07
CA THR A 27 6.84 -3.00 -5.36
C THR A 27 6.43 -2.21 -4.11
N VAL A 28 5.46 -2.73 -3.36
CA VAL A 28 5.07 -2.14 -2.07
C VAL A 28 5.83 -2.83 -0.94
N PRO A 29 6.04 -2.13 0.20
CA PRO A 29 6.62 -2.78 1.38
C PRO A 29 5.77 -3.96 1.84
N THR A 30 6.42 -5.05 2.24
CA THR A 30 5.76 -6.29 2.65
C THR A 30 6.24 -6.78 4.02
N PHE A 31 5.42 -7.60 4.65
CA PHE A 31 5.76 -8.24 5.92
C PHE A 31 5.03 -9.57 6.07
N VAL A 32 5.53 -10.42 6.96
CA VAL A 32 4.93 -11.72 7.27
C VAL A 32 3.81 -11.55 8.29
N ARG A 33 2.69 -12.23 8.07
CA ARG A 33 1.54 -12.21 8.96
C ARG A 33 1.58 -13.38 9.93
N ASN A 34 1.69 -13.10 11.23
CA ASN A 34 1.68 -14.10 12.29
C ASN A 34 0.67 -13.77 13.39
N ASN A 35 0.39 -12.48 13.59
CA ASN A 35 -0.47 -11.98 14.66
C ASN A 35 -1.52 -11.04 14.07
N SER A 36 -1.89 -9.99 14.77
CA SER A 36 -2.79 -8.98 14.24
C SER A 36 -2.08 -8.14 13.16
N LEU A 37 -2.84 -7.52 12.28
CA LEU A 37 -2.30 -6.64 11.25
C LEU A 37 -1.43 -5.54 11.84
N LEU A 38 -1.89 -4.88 12.90
CA LEU A 38 -1.16 -3.77 13.53
C LEU A 38 0.15 -4.24 14.16
N GLN A 39 0.16 -5.39 14.83
CA GLN A 39 1.38 -5.93 15.43
C GLN A 39 2.42 -6.30 14.39
N ASP A 40 1.99 -6.96 13.32
CA ASP A 40 2.89 -7.41 12.28
C ASP A 40 3.43 -6.24 11.44
N ALA A 41 2.65 -5.19 11.26
CA ALA A 41 3.03 -4.02 10.48
C ALA A 41 3.89 -3.03 11.26
N GLU A 42 3.93 -3.09 12.58
CA GLU A 42 4.59 -2.10 13.42
C GLU A 42 6.07 -1.85 13.04
N PRO A 43 6.92 -2.87 12.86
CA PRO A 43 8.31 -2.64 12.45
C PRO A 43 8.41 -1.90 11.12
N LEU A 44 7.50 -2.19 10.19
CA LEU A 44 7.48 -1.54 8.89
C LEU A 44 7.02 -0.09 9.00
N LEU A 45 6.00 0.18 9.80
CA LEU A 45 5.50 1.54 10.03
C LEU A 45 6.56 2.43 10.68
N ASN A 46 7.36 1.88 11.59
CA ASN A 46 8.44 2.61 12.23
C ASN A 46 9.51 3.06 11.22
N ASN A 47 9.74 2.27 10.17
CA ASN A 47 10.71 2.60 9.13
C ASN A 47 10.18 3.65 8.15
N PHE A 48 8.87 3.69 7.93
CA PHE A 48 8.27 4.52 6.89
C PHE A 48 7.45 5.69 7.41
N SER A 49 7.65 6.09 8.67
CA SER A 49 6.81 7.07 9.32
C SER A 49 5.41 6.52 9.60
N VAL A 50 4.62 7.22 10.33
CA VAL A 50 3.35 6.73 10.82
C VAL A 50 2.22 7.20 9.93
N GLY A 51 1.48 6.25 9.39
CA GLY A 51 0.24 6.51 8.72
C GLY A 51 -0.91 5.82 9.43
N LYS A 52 -2.10 6.03 8.92
CA LYS A 52 -3.29 5.33 9.39
C LYS A 52 -3.44 4.05 8.57
N ILE A 53 -3.40 2.89 9.22
CA ILE A 53 -3.72 1.64 8.54
C ILE A 53 -5.23 1.50 8.49
N LEU A 54 -5.77 1.44 7.28
CA LEU A 54 -7.18 1.14 7.08
C LEU A 54 -7.33 -0.39 7.06
N PRO A 55 -8.24 -0.95 7.86
CA PRO A 55 -8.43 -2.40 7.89
C PRO A 55 -9.22 -2.89 6.67
N ILE A 56 -8.94 -2.33 5.51
CA ILE A 56 -9.59 -2.69 4.26
C ILE A 56 -8.59 -3.47 3.43
N GLU A 57 -8.91 -4.71 3.19
CA GLU A 57 -8.16 -5.55 2.28
C GLU A 57 -8.53 -5.18 0.86
N LEU A 58 -7.55 -4.75 0.08
CA LEU A 58 -7.76 -4.44 -1.32
C LEU A 58 -7.83 -5.69 -2.17
N TYR A 59 -6.95 -6.62 -1.90
CA TYR A 59 -6.79 -7.79 -2.75
C TYR A 59 -6.15 -8.92 -1.96
N LEU A 60 -6.76 -10.09 -2.05
CA LEU A 60 -6.20 -11.31 -1.50
C LEU A 60 -5.85 -12.23 -2.64
N SER A 61 -4.60 -12.64 -2.73
CA SER A 61 -4.15 -13.63 -3.69
C SER A 61 -3.55 -14.83 -2.97
N GLU A 62 -3.62 -15.97 -3.62
CA GLU A 62 -3.07 -17.21 -3.11
C GLU A 62 -2.23 -17.85 -4.20
N ASP A 63 -0.97 -18.15 -3.88
CA ASP A 63 -0.06 -18.77 -4.82
C ASP A 63 0.92 -19.67 -4.07
N ARG A 64 1.03 -20.91 -4.51
CA ARG A 64 2.03 -21.91 -4.01
C ARG A 64 2.08 -22.02 -2.48
N GLY A 65 0.94 -22.01 -1.82
CA GLY A 65 0.87 -22.10 -0.38
C GLY A 65 1.07 -20.80 0.37
N PHE A 66 1.16 -19.68 -0.34
CA PHE A 66 1.18 -18.35 0.24
C PHE A 66 -0.16 -17.67 0.07
N GLU A 67 -0.61 -17.03 1.14
CA GLU A 67 -1.73 -16.10 1.08
C GLU A 67 -1.17 -14.69 1.21
N TYR A 68 -1.53 -13.82 0.28
CA TYR A 68 -0.98 -12.48 0.20
C TYR A 68 -2.11 -11.45 0.21
N GLY A 69 -2.14 -10.62 1.23
CA GLY A 69 -3.11 -9.53 1.35
C GLY A 69 -2.46 -8.18 1.11
N THR A 70 -3.13 -7.32 0.37
CA THR A 70 -2.72 -5.93 0.19
C THR A 70 -3.65 -5.02 0.96
N TYR A 71 -3.08 -4.18 1.84
CA TYR A 71 -3.83 -3.26 2.69
C TYR A 71 -3.43 -1.83 2.38
N ILE A 72 -4.36 -0.91 2.56
CA ILE A 72 -4.08 0.51 2.40
C ILE A 72 -3.60 1.11 3.72
N CYS A 73 -2.54 1.90 3.64
CA CYS A 73 -2.10 2.79 4.71
C CYS A 73 -2.20 4.23 4.21
N LEU A 74 -3.21 4.94 4.68
CA LEU A 74 -3.47 6.30 4.23
C LEU A 74 -2.62 7.28 5.02
N VAL A 75 -1.91 8.16 4.33
CA VAL A 75 -1.09 9.21 4.94
C VAL A 75 -1.50 10.57 4.40
N ASP A 76 -1.26 11.62 5.18
CA ASP A 76 -1.65 12.97 4.76
C ASP A 76 -0.82 13.44 3.56
N ASP A 77 0.48 13.20 3.60
CA ASP A 77 1.40 13.66 2.57
C ASP A 77 2.50 12.64 2.32
N GLU A 78 3.26 12.85 1.25
CA GLU A 78 4.43 12.03 0.95
C GLU A 78 5.52 12.23 2.00
N PHE A 79 6.27 11.18 2.27
CA PHE A 79 7.33 11.21 3.25
C PHE A 79 8.58 10.49 2.74
N LEU A 80 9.71 10.73 3.40
CA LEU A 80 10.95 10.02 3.16
C LEU A 80 11.09 8.88 4.17
N THR A 81 11.67 7.76 3.74
CA THR A 81 11.95 6.66 4.65
C THR A 81 13.19 6.93 5.50
N THR A 82 13.20 6.38 6.70
CA THR A 82 14.40 6.37 7.55
C THR A 82 15.31 5.19 7.23
N SER A 83 14.86 4.24 6.42
CA SER A 83 15.66 3.09 6.01
C SER A 83 16.52 3.44 4.79
N ALA A 84 17.48 2.55 4.45
CA ALA A 84 18.32 2.71 3.28
C ALA A 84 17.62 2.31 1.96
N ALA A 85 16.33 2.02 2.01
CA ALA A 85 15.57 1.60 0.82
C ALA A 85 15.46 2.73 -0.20
N THR A 86 15.54 2.36 -1.48
CA THR A 86 15.24 3.29 -2.57
C THR A 86 13.73 3.35 -2.76
N ILE A 87 13.17 4.54 -2.66
CA ILE A 87 11.72 4.72 -2.77
C ILE A 87 11.36 5.73 -3.87
N CYS A 88 10.13 5.61 -4.37
CA CYS A 88 9.52 6.67 -5.19
C CYS A 88 8.04 6.75 -4.88
N TRP A 89 7.46 7.91 -5.15
CA TRP A 89 6.02 8.12 -5.13
C TRP A 89 5.53 8.22 -6.57
N ALA A 90 4.53 7.43 -6.91
CA ALA A 90 4.05 7.32 -8.29
C ALA A 90 2.53 7.47 -8.35
N ALA A 91 2.06 8.18 -9.37
CA ALA A 91 0.63 8.27 -9.65
C ALA A 91 0.14 6.94 -10.23
N LEU A 92 -1.10 6.57 -9.91
CA LEU A 92 -1.68 5.30 -10.36
C LEU A 92 -1.78 5.20 -11.90
N ASN A 93 -1.88 6.33 -12.59
CA ASN A 93 -1.95 6.37 -14.04
C ASN A 93 -0.58 6.60 -14.70
N HIS A 94 0.50 6.63 -13.92
CA HIS A 94 1.85 6.85 -14.43
C HIS A 94 2.86 6.03 -13.61
N LEU A 95 2.68 4.71 -13.64
CA LEU A 95 3.52 3.79 -12.87
C LEU A 95 4.84 3.51 -13.59
N PRO A 96 5.93 3.21 -12.84
CA PRO A 96 7.19 2.85 -13.47
C PRO A 96 7.08 1.56 -14.27
N LYS A 97 7.94 1.42 -15.29
CA LYS A 97 7.90 0.26 -16.19
C LYS A 97 8.29 -1.04 -15.50
N GLN A 98 9.23 -0.98 -14.58
CA GLN A 98 9.75 -2.16 -13.89
C GLN A 98 8.97 -2.45 -12.61
N LEU A 99 7.67 -2.61 -12.76
CA LEU A 99 6.79 -2.89 -11.64
C LEU A 99 6.71 -4.40 -11.41
N HIS A 100 6.70 -4.82 -10.14
CA HIS A 100 6.51 -6.22 -9.77
C HIS A 100 5.22 -6.75 -10.41
N THR A 101 5.29 -7.95 -11.02
CA THR A 101 4.18 -8.51 -11.80
C THR A 101 2.90 -8.64 -10.99
N GLY A 102 2.97 -9.14 -9.77
CA GLY A 102 1.79 -9.27 -8.90
C GLY A 102 1.17 -7.92 -8.59
N LEU A 103 1.99 -6.93 -8.29
CA LEU A 103 1.51 -5.56 -8.03
C LEU A 103 0.92 -4.94 -9.29
N LYS A 104 1.55 -5.14 -10.43
CA LYS A 104 1.02 -4.66 -11.71
C LYS A 104 -0.37 -5.21 -11.98
N ASN A 105 -0.57 -6.50 -11.77
CA ASN A 105 -1.87 -7.14 -11.94
C ASN A 105 -2.91 -6.58 -10.98
N THR A 106 -2.53 -6.38 -9.72
CA THR A 106 -3.39 -5.79 -8.69
C THR A 106 -3.82 -4.37 -9.09
N LEU A 107 -2.88 -3.53 -9.46
CA LEU A 107 -3.17 -2.13 -9.79
C LEU A 107 -3.84 -1.95 -11.15
N SER A 108 -3.80 -2.95 -12.02
CA SER A 108 -4.52 -2.95 -13.29
C SER A 108 -5.97 -3.39 -13.14
N ASN A 109 -6.34 -3.94 -11.99
CA ASN A 109 -7.70 -4.40 -11.74
C ASN A 109 -8.63 -3.20 -11.50
N THR A 110 -9.69 -3.10 -12.29
CA THR A 110 -10.64 -1.98 -12.22
C THR A 110 -11.33 -1.89 -10.86
N ILE A 111 -11.66 -3.03 -10.26
CA ILE A 111 -12.34 -3.07 -8.96
C ILE A 111 -11.43 -2.48 -7.87
N ILE A 112 -10.15 -2.84 -7.90
CA ILE A 112 -9.17 -2.34 -6.94
C ILE A 112 -8.95 -0.84 -7.13
N ARG A 113 -8.83 -0.39 -8.38
CA ARG A 113 -8.72 1.03 -8.71
C ARG A 113 -9.92 1.81 -8.17
N THR A 114 -11.11 1.30 -8.36
CA THR A 114 -12.33 1.91 -7.86
C THR A 114 -12.34 1.98 -6.33
N LYS A 115 -11.87 0.95 -5.65
CA LYS A 115 -11.74 0.96 -4.19
C LYS A 115 -10.79 2.06 -3.71
N ILE A 116 -9.64 2.21 -4.35
CA ILE A 116 -8.67 3.25 -4.00
C ILE A 116 -9.28 4.64 -4.20
N GLU A 117 -9.91 4.86 -5.34
CA GLU A 117 -10.57 6.14 -5.66
C GLU A 117 -11.67 6.47 -4.66
N THR A 118 -12.48 5.47 -4.29
CA THR A 118 -13.54 5.63 -3.30
C THR A 118 -12.99 6.02 -1.93
N ILE A 119 -11.90 5.39 -1.50
CA ILE A 119 -11.26 5.71 -0.23
C ILE A 119 -10.77 7.16 -0.23
N LEU A 120 -10.15 7.61 -1.32
CA LEU A 120 -9.70 9.00 -1.45
C LEU A 120 -10.88 9.98 -1.41
N GLU A 121 -11.99 9.67 -2.06
CA GLU A 121 -13.18 10.50 -2.02
C GLU A 121 -13.77 10.61 -0.61
N LEU A 122 -13.89 9.47 0.09
CA LEU A 122 -14.43 9.44 1.45
C LEU A 122 -13.57 10.25 2.43
N GLU A 123 -12.25 10.24 2.27
CA GLU A 123 -11.36 11.01 3.12
C GLU A 123 -11.44 12.52 2.82
N ASN A 124 -11.90 12.91 1.65
CA ASN A 124 -12.11 14.31 1.29
C ASN A 124 -13.47 14.84 1.73
N VAL A 125 -14.39 13.96 2.13
CA VAL A 125 -15.70 14.39 2.63
C VAL A 125 -15.53 14.96 4.02
N LYS A 126 -15.86 16.23 4.17
CA LYS A 126 -15.90 16.88 5.48
C LYS A 126 -17.30 16.76 6.05
N LEU A 127 -17.42 16.14 7.21
CA LEU A 127 -18.66 16.15 7.94
C LEU A 127 -18.90 17.56 8.48
N THR A 128 -19.87 18.24 7.90
CA THR A 128 -20.29 19.53 8.41
C THR A 128 -21.36 19.30 9.47
N THR A 129 -21.02 19.60 10.70
CA THR A 129 -21.99 19.57 11.79
C THR A 129 -22.63 20.95 11.89
N ILE A 130 -23.92 20.98 11.75
CA ILE A 130 -24.67 22.20 11.90
C ILE A 130 -25.18 22.32 13.32
#